data_dd236d2c7dc60e5abbf13366ffe61b27
#
_entry.id   dd236d2c7dc60e5abbf13366ffe61b27
#
_cell.length_a   1.000
_cell.length_b   1.000
_cell.length_c   1.000
_cell.angle_alpha   90.00
_cell.angle_beta   90.00
_cell.angle_gamma   90.00
#
_symmetry.space_group_name_H-M   'P 1'
#
loop_
_entity.id
_entity.type
_entity.pdbx_description
1 polymer ?
#
loop_
_entity_poly.entity_id
_entity_poly.type
_entity_poly.pdbx_seq_one_letter_code
_entity_poly.pdbx_strand_id
1 'polypeptide(L)'
;MNLPNQLDALHFLAALALLATVCGMTVYLAVCTVVAQRFTRARRQQPAAGPDTAVQVWLAARDGRALITGWYLDPGATRGAVLFVHGKDACRGDEFKTPSAPLARQLAAAGFAVLAIDLRGHGTSSRARLTYGACERHDVLGAVDWLRAQGHLRVGVLGASMGASTALLAAADEPAILALVADSPFADFASMIERQFRRLSHLPGFFLPGALAIGRLMTGVDLRSVCPLASAATLGSRPVLVIHSEGDRYVPVDDARAIARASGAELWTTATQRHIGSYGGHPEAYAARVLTFFDRHLGAAVSKA
;
A
#
# COMPACT_ATOMS: atom_id res chain seq x y z
N MET A 1 -52.35 -25.08 43.14
CA MET A 1 -50.93 -24.66 43.10
C MET A 1 -50.62 -24.13 41.72
N ASN A 2 -50.18 -22.91 41.63
CA ASN A 2 -50.42 -21.92 40.59
C ASN A 2 -49.65 -22.13 39.27
N LEU A 3 -50.31 -22.59 38.20
CA LEU A 3 -49.85 -22.53 36.82
C LEU A 3 -49.47 -21.09 36.32
N PRO A 4 -50.12 -20.01 36.79
CA PRO A 4 -49.73 -18.65 36.42
C PRO A 4 -48.27 -18.29 36.74
N ASN A 5 -47.71 -18.71 37.86
CA ASN A 5 -46.34 -18.40 38.28
C ASN A 5 -45.27 -19.07 37.43
N GLN A 6 -45.55 -20.17 36.73
CA GLN A 6 -44.55 -20.79 35.86
C GLN A 6 -44.46 -20.11 34.48
N LEU A 7 -45.59 -19.62 33.95
CA LEU A 7 -45.63 -18.85 32.71
C LEU A 7 -44.95 -17.50 32.86
N ASP A 8 -45.17 -16.83 34.01
CA ASP A 8 -44.50 -15.54 34.29
C ASP A 8 -43.00 -15.71 34.46
N ALA A 9 -42.52 -16.78 35.10
CA ALA A 9 -41.13 -17.10 35.23
C ALA A 9 -40.46 -17.39 33.85
N LEU A 10 -41.16 -18.11 32.95
CA LEU A 10 -40.67 -18.37 31.60
C LEU A 10 -40.56 -17.10 30.76
N HIS A 11 -41.57 -16.22 30.84
CA HIS A 11 -41.52 -14.93 30.14
C HIS A 11 -40.40 -14.05 30.67
N PHE A 12 -40.16 -14.01 31.99
CA PHE A 12 -39.06 -13.27 32.61
C PHE A 12 -37.68 -13.78 32.16
N LEU A 13 -37.48 -15.12 32.16
CA LEU A 13 -36.25 -15.73 31.67
C LEU A 13 -35.99 -15.46 30.18
N ALA A 14 -37.07 -15.54 29.37
CA ALA A 14 -36.96 -15.20 27.95
C ALA A 14 -36.60 -13.74 27.70
N ALA A 15 -37.15 -12.81 28.49
CA ALA A 15 -36.82 -11.40 28.42
C ALA A 15 -35.39 -11.14 28.83
N LEU A 16 -34.89 -11.80 29.89
CA LEU A 16 -33.47 -11.71 30.30
C LEU A 16 -32.52 -12.27 29.22
N ALA A 17 -32.88 -13.42 28.62
CA ALA A 17 -32.07 -14.00 27.55
C ALA A 17 -32.02 -13.08 26.31
N LEU A 18 -33.15 -12.49 25.94
CA LEU A 18 -33.25 -11.53 24.86
C LEU A 18 -32.38 -10.27 25.16
N LEU A 19 -32.53 -9.74 26.36
CA LEU A 19 -31.71 -8.57 26.79
C LEU A 19 -30.21 -8.89 26.75
N ALA A 20 -29.80 -10.04 27.28
CA ALA A 20 -28.40 -10.48 27.24
C ALA A 20 -27.88 -10.63 25.80
N THR A 21 -28.71 -11.18 24.91
CA THR A 21 -28.38 -11.33 23.48
C THR A 21 -28.22 -9.97 22.80
N VAL A 22 -29.16 -9.04 23.03
CA VAL A 22 -29.12 -7.68 22.48
C VAL A 22 -27.90 -6.92 23.00
N CYS A 23 -27.61 -7.00 24.30
CA CYS A 23 -26.42 -6.39 24.90
C CYS A 23 -25.12 -6.99 24.29
N GLY A 24 -25.03 -8.30 24.18
CA GLY A 24 -23.90 -9.00 23.60
C GLY A 24 -23.65 -8.60 22.13
N MET A 25 -24.71 -8.53 21.33
CA MET A 25 -24.64 -8.09 19.94
C MET A 25 -24.23 -6.64 19.82
N THR A 26 -24.73 -5.76 20.69
CA THR A 26 -24.36 -4.34 20.71
C THR A 26 -22.87 -4.16 21.01
N VAL A 27 -22.37 -4.88 22.02
CA VAL A 27 -20.93 -4.86 22.36
C VAL A 27 -20.11 -5.42 21.21
N TYR A 28 -20.51 -6.54 20.61
CA TYR A 28 -19.82 -7.11 19.44
C TYR A 28 -19.73 -6.12 18.28
N LEU A 29 -20.83 -5.49 17.90
CA LEU A 29 -20.86 -4.49 16.82
C LEU A 29 -20.03 -3.25 17.15
N ALA A 30 -20.08 -2.79 18.40
CA ALA A 30 -19.25 -1.64 18.85
C ALA A 30 -17.76 -1.97 18.71
N VAL A 31 -17.32 -3.13 19.18
CA VAL A 31 -15.93 -3.59 19.05
C VAL A 31 -15.55 -3.71 17.57
N CYS A 32 -16.36 -4.37 16.73
CA CYS A 32 -16.11 -4.49 15.30
C CYS A 32 -15.99 -3.11 14.63
N THR A 33 -16.82 -2.14 15.04
CA THR A 33 -16.81 -0.78 14.52
C THR A 33 -15.50 -0.06 14.86
N VAL A 34 -15.05 -0.16 16.12
CA VAL A 34 -13.76 0.44 16.56
C VAL A 34 -12.59 -0.18 15.78
N VAL A 35 -12.60 -1.51 15.61
CA VAL A 35 -11.55 -2.20 14.85
C VAL A 35 -11.58 -1.78 13.38
N ALA A 36 -12.75 -1.75 12.75
CA ALA A 36 -12.90 -1.31 11.36
C ALA A 36 -12.40 0.13 11.16
N GLN A 37 -12.77 1.05 12.06
CA GLN A 37 -12.26 2.42 12.05
C GLN A 37 -10.74 2.48 12.13
N ARG A 38 -10.15 1.66 13.01
CA ARG A 38 -8.70 1.60 13.22
C ARG A 38 -7.96 1.07 12.00
N PHE A 39 -8.48 0.05 11.33
CA PHE A 39 -7.89 -0.53 10.13
C PHE A 39 -8.06 0.34 8.88
N THR A 40 -9.19 1.03 8.76
CA THR A 40 -9.49 1.90 7.61
C THR A 40 -9.03 3.36 7.79
N ARG A 41 -8.29 3.67 8.85
CA ARG A 41 -7.75 5.01 9.11
C ARG A 41 -6.22 4.99 9.03
N ALA A 42 -5.66 5.82 8.17
CA ALA A 42 -4.22 6.08 8.15
C ALA A 42 -3.84 7.06 9.26
N ARG A 43 -2.64 6.90 9.83
CA ARG A 43 -2.00 7.93 10.64
C ARG A 43 -1.35 8.93 9.69
N ARG A 44 -1.83 10.15 9.68
CA ARG A 44 -1.25 11.21 8.84
C ARG A 44 0.04 11.70 9.49
N GLN A 45 1.14 11.49 8.81
CA GLN A 45 2.43 12.07 9.14
C GLN A 45 2.64 13.33 8.30
N GLN A 46 3.32 14.32 8.85
CA GLN A 46 3.77 15.46 8.07
C GLN A 46 5.05 15.04 7.34
N PRO A 47 5.11 15.22 6.01
CA PRO A 47 6.34 14.97 5.29
C PRO A 47 7.46 15.87 5.83
N ALA A 48 8.65 15.31 6.00
CA ALA A 48 9.85 16.11 6.23
C ALA A 48 10.09 17.08 5.07
N ALA A 49 11.03 17.98 5.18
CA ALA A 49 11.45 18.81 4.05
C ALA A 49 11.90 17.91 2.88
N GLY A 50 11.42 18.20 1.68
CA GLY A 50 11.86 17.50 0.47
C GLY A 50 13.33 17.78 0.15
N PRO A 51 13.90 17.07 -0.84
CA PRO A 51 15.18 17.47 -1.42
C PRO A 51 15.16 18.94 -1.85
N ASP A 52 16.25 19.68 -1.67
CA ASP A 52 16.31 21.12 -1.92
C ASP A 52 15.88 21.56 -3.32
N THR A 53 16.01 20.67 -4.31
CA THR A 53 15.61 20.90 -5.70
C THR A 53 14.22 20.39 -6.04
N ALA A 54 13.51 19.79 -5.07
CA ALA A 54 12.18 19.25 -5.31
C ALA A 54 11.12 20.36 -5.31
N VAL A 55 10.26 20.33 -6.32
CA VAL A 55 9.08 21.19 -6.40
C VAL A 55 7.86 20.46 -5.85
N GLN A 56 7.09 21.13 -5.01
CA GLN A 56 5.80 20.58 -4.56
C GLN A 56 4.80 20.64 -5.70
N VAL A 57 4.12 19.52 -5.94
CA VAL A 57 3.10 19.39 -6.98
C VAL A 57 1.77 18.87 -6.42
N TRP A 58 0.69 19.16 -7.14
CA TRP A 58 -0.66 18.66 -6.87
C TRP A 58 -1.19 18.00 -8.12
N LEU A 59 -1.77 16.84 -7.99
CA LEU A 59 -2.33 16.08 -9.09
C LEU A 59 -3.65 15.41 -8.68
N ALA A 60 -4.52 15.19 -9.63
CA ALA A 60 -5.75 14.48 -9.39
C ALA A 60 -5.51 12.97 -9.43
N ALA A 61 -6.09 12.23 -8.49
CA ALA A 61 -6.21 10.79 -8.65
C ALA A 61 -7.08 10.49 -9.90
N ARG A 62 -6.80 9.38 -10.62
CA ARG A 62 -7.50 9.07 -11.89
C ARG A 62 -9.01 8.91 -11.72
N ASP A 63 -9.49 8.52 -10.54
CA ASP A 63 -10.92 8.43 -10.23
C ASP A 63 -11.58 9.79 -9.90
N GLY A 64 -10.82 10.89 -9.91
CA GLY A 64 -11.27 12.23 -9.59
C GLY A 64 -11.70 12.47 -8.13
N ARG A 65 -11.47 11.48 -7.23
CA ARG A 65 -11.97 11.52 -5.84
C ARG A 65 -10.95 12.02 -4.83
N ALA A 66 -9.71 12.26 -5.23
CA ALA A 66 -8.67 12.74 -4.34
C ALA A 66 -7.72 13.70 -5.07
N LEU A 67 -7.29 14.74 -4.36
CA LEU A 67 -6.15 15.57 -4.71
C LEU A 67 -4.93 15.00 -4.00
N ILE A 68 -3.92 14.66 -4.77
CA ILE A 68 -2.69 14.01 -4.34
C ILE A 68 -1.58 15.06 -4.36
N THR A 69 -0.79 15.09 -3.32
CA THR A 69 0.39 15.96 -3.23
C THR A 69 1.66 15.16 -3.44
N GLY A 70 2.66 15.77 -4.06
CA GLY A 70 3.94 15.13 -4.31
C GLY A 70 5.11 16.08 -4.26
N TRP A 71 6.31 15.52 -4.28
CA TRP A 71 7.56 16.20 -4.60
C TRP A 71 8.07 15.71 -5.95
N TYR A 72 8.34 16.63 -6.84
CA TYR A 72 8.85 16.37 -8.16
C TYR A 72 10.28 16.92 -8.29
N LEU A 73 11.22 16.03 -8.66
CA LEU A 73 12.59 16.36 -9.01
C LEU A 73 12.75 16.12 -10.51
N ASP A 74 13.10 17.19 -11.22
CA ASP A 74 13.38 17.12 -12.66
C ASP A 74 14.86 17.41 -12.91
N PRO A 75 15.63 16.45 -13.41
CA PRO A 75 17.04 16.70 -13.79
C PRO A 75 17.20 17.42 -15.14
N GLY A 76 16.10 17.83 -15.80
CA GLY A 76 16.09 18.50 -17.09
C GLY A 76 16.03 17.54 -18.28
N ALA A 77 17.14 16.89 -18.62
CA ALA A 77 17.16 15.86 -19.68
C ALA A 77 16.87 14.50 -19.04
N THR A 78 15.72 13.89 -19.35
CA THR A 78 15.29 12.69 -18.66
C THR A 78 15.38 11.42 -19.52
N ARG A 79 15.81 10.34 -18.88
CA ARG A 79 15.82 8.97 -19.40
C ARG A 79 14.49 8.25 -19.15
N GLY A 80 13.61 8.85 -18.37
CA GLY A 80 12.33 8.39 -17.91
C GLY A 80 12.01 8.95 -16.54
N ALA A 81 10.93 8.50 -15.90
CA ALA A 81 10.54 8.93 -14.57
C ALA A 81 10.33 7.74 -13.63
N VAL A 82 10.63 7.93 -12.35
CA VAL A 82 10.38 6.94 -11.29
C VAL A 82 9.42 7.55 -10.27
N LEU A 83 8.27 6.89 -10.09
CA LEU A 83 7.26 7.24 -9.10
C LEU A 83 7.54 6.48 -7.79
N PHE A 84 7.67 7.20 -6.67
CA PHE A 84 7.79 6.63 -5.33
C PHE A 84 6.43 6.55 -4.65
N VAL A 85 6.11 5.37 -4.09
CA VAL A 85 4.82 5.09 -3.42
C VAL A 85 5.08 4.50 -2.04
N HIS A 86 4.71 5.26 -1.01
CA HIS A 86 4.94 4.88 0.39
C HIS A 86 3.97 3.83 0.91
N GLY A 87 4.33 3.19 2.03
CA GLY A 87 3.49 2.24 2.75
C GLY A 87 2.43 2.88 3.65
N LYS A 88 1.67 2.03 4.36
CA LYS A 88 0.69 2.45 5.36
C LYS A 88 1.37 3.25 6.49
N ASP A 89 0.70 4.32 6.93
CA ASP A 89 1.16 5.20 8.02
C ASP A 89 2.54 5.85 7.76
N ALA A 90 2.93 6.00 6.49
CA ALA A 90 4.09 6.74 6.03
C ALA A 90 3.65 7.93 5.15
N CYS A 91 4.59 8.66 4.59
CA CYS A 91 4.36 9.75 3.64
C CYS A 91 5.54 9.85 2.68
N ARG A 92 5.46 10.73 1.68
CA ARG A 92 6.57 11.01 0.78
C ARG A 92 7.81 11.46 1.56
N GLY A 93 8.96 10.96 1.15
CA GLY A 93 10.25 11.19 1.83
C GLY A 93 10.56 10.21 2.96
N ASP A 94 9.61 9.36 3.35
CA ASP A 94 9.77 8.30 4.38
C ASP A 94 9.20 6.94 3.90
N GLU A 95 9.27 6.68 2.60
CA GLU A 95 8.67 5.48 1.97
C GLU A 95 9.16 4.19 2.61
N PHE A 96 10.41 4.17 3.06
CA PHE A 96 11.08 3.00 3.61
C PHE A 96 11.23 3.04 5.15
N LYS A 97 10.48 3.91 5.85
CA LYS A 97 10.72 4.24 7.27
C LYS A 97 12.18 4.67 7.52
N THR A 98 12.79 5.23 6.52
CA THR A 98 14.13 5.78 6.43
C THR A 98 14.05 6.85 5.35
N PRO A 99 14.71 8.02 5.53
CA PRO A 99 14.64 9.09 4.54
C PRO A 99 15.01 8.61 3.13
N SER A 100 14.10 8.76 2.18
CA SER A 100 14.27 8.34 0.78
C SER A 100 14.92 9.41 -0.11
N ALA A 101 15.07 10.64 0.39
CA ALA A 101 15.68 11.72 -0.35
C ALA A 101 17.08 11.40 -0.92
N PRO A 102 17.97 10.65 -0.23
CA PRO A 102 19.25 10.22 -0.83
C PRO A 102 19.04 9.35 -2.08
N LEU A 103 18.11 8.40 -2.05
CA LEU A 103 17.81 7.54 -3.20
C LEU A 103 17.20 8.35 -4.34
N ALA A 104 16.28 9.27 -4.03
CA ALA A 104 15.68 10.15 -5.03
C ALA A 104 16.73 11.03 -5.72
N ARG A 105 17.71 11.60 -4.97
CA ARG A 105 18.82 12.36 -5.55
C ARG A 105 19.73 11.50 -6.42
N GLN A 106 20.00 10.26 -6.03
CA GLN A 106 20.82 9.34 -6.85
C GLN A 106 20.13 9.00 -8.18
N LEU A 107 18.82 8.75 -8.16
CA LEU A 107 18.04 8.55 -9.39
C LEU A 107 18.02 9.80 -10.26
N ALA A 108 17.85 10.99 -9.68
CA ALA A 108 17.89 12.25 -10.41
C ALA A 108 19.28 12.49 -11.02
N ALA A 109 20.36 12.24 -10.27
CA ALA A 109 21.73 12.32 -10.78
C ALA A 109 22.02 11.33 -11.92
N ALA A 110 21.32 10.18 -11.95
CA ALA A 110 21.36 9.21 -13.04
C ALA A 110 20.47 9.61 -14.24
N GLY A 111 19.78 10.76 -14.19
CA GLY A 111 18.96 11.29 -15.27
C GLY A 111 17.50 10.84 -15.26
N PHE A 112 16.99 10.31 -14.16
CA PHE A 112 15.56 10.01 -14.03
C PHE A 112 14.85 11.17 -13.32
N ALA A 113 13.69 11.59 -13.84
CA ALA A 113 12.78 12.40 -13.04
C ALA A 113 12.22 11.55 -11.89
N VAL A 114 12.02 12.14 -10.72
CA VAL A 114 11.47 11.44 -9.55
C VAL A 114 10.23 12.17 -9.05
N LEU A 115 9.13 11.44 -8.91
CA LEU A 115 7.90 11.92 -8.28
C LEU A 115 7.62 11.07 -7.03
N ALA A 116 7.66 11.66 -5.84
CA ALA A 116 7.25 11.01 -4.60
C ALA A 116 5.89 11.56 -4.18
N ILE A 117 4.89 10.71 -3.99
CA ILE A 117 3.50 11.12 -3.68
C ILE A 117 3.08 10.73 -2.27
N ASP A 118 2.18 11.52 -1.68
CA ASP A 118 1.36 11.07 -0.56
C ASP A 118 0.10 10.42 -1.11
N LEU A 119 -0.14 9.15 -0.81
CA LEU A 119 -1.40 8.50 -1.14
C LEU A 119 -2.58 9.17 -0.40
N ARG A 120 -3.81 9.04 -0.93
CA ARG A 120 -5.02 9.50 -0.24
C ARG A 120 -5.05 9.05 1.21
N GLY A 121 -5.52 9.89 2.11
CA GLY A 121 -5.53 9.63 3.56
C GLY A 121 -4.20 9.90 4.25
N HIS A 122 -3.08 10.07 3.55
CA HIS A 122 -1.74 10.27 4.10
C HIS A 122 -1.19 11.66 3.83
N GLY A 123 -0.10 12.01 4.52
CA GLY A 123 0.64 13.25 4.34
C GLY A 123 -0.27 14.48 4.23
N THR A 124 -0.11 15.25 3.15
CA THR A 124 -0.91 16.44 2.87
C THR A 124 -1.97 16.22 1.77
N SER A 125 -2.10 14.99 1.23
CA SER A 125 -3.15 14.63 0.27
C SER A 125 -4.55 14.64 0.87
N SER A 126 -5.58 14.54 0.03
CA SER A 126 -6.99 14.50 0.43
C SER A 126 -7.25 13.46 1.52
N ARG A 127 -8.13 13.79 2.47
CA ARG A 127 -8.57 12.85 3.51
C ARG A 127 -9.38 11.73 2.88
N ALA A 128 -9.03 10.50 3.18
CA ALA A 128 -9.75 9.32 2.73
C ALA A 128 -9.62 8.18 3.75
N ARG A 129 -10.49 7.19 3.65
CA ARG A 129 -10.32 5.91 4.33
C ARG A 129 -9.32 5.05 3.58
N LEU A 130 -8.55 4.27 4.34
CA LEU A 130 -7.57 3.34 3.82
C LEU A 130 -8.25 2.11 3.23
N THR A 131 -7.85 1.73 2.02
CA THR A 131 -8.37 0.55 1.29
C THR A 131 -7.28 -0.42 0.84
N TYR A 132 -6.05 -0.25 1.34
CA TYR A 132 -4.90 -1.14 1.12
C TYR A 132 -4.55 -1.38 -0.36
N GLY A 133 -4.76 -0.38 -1.17
CA GLY A 133 -4.46 -0.39 -2.60
C GLY A 133 -5.69 -0.39 -3.51
N ALA A 134 -6.88 -0.77 -3.01
CA ALA A 134 -8.08 -0.81 -3.85
C ALA A 134 -8.46 0.54 -4.46
N CYS A 135 -8.47 1.60 -3.65
CA CYS A 135 -8.68 2.97 -4.12
C CYS A 135 -7.36 3.71 -4.35
N GLU A 136 -6.33 3.44 -3.55
CA GLU A 136 -5.02 4.07 -3.63
C GLU A 136 -4.33 3.81 -4.99
N ARG A 137 -4.67 2.73 -5.71
CA ARG A 137 -4.18 2.51 -7.07
C ARG A 137 -4.53 3.65 -8.03
N HIS A 138 -5.67 4.32 -7.82
CA HIS A 138 -6.04 5.47 -8.65
C HIS A 138 -5.17 6.70 -8.39
N ASP A 139 -4.52 6.79 -7.23
CA ASP A 139 -3.54 7.84 -6.93
C ASP A 139 -2.25 7.58 -7.73
N VAL A 140 -1.80 6.33 -7.76
CA VAL A 140 -0.66 5.89 -8.58
C VAL A 140 -0.95 6.12 -10.08
N LEU A 141 -2.15 5.75 -10.53
CA LEU A 141 -2.57 5.95 -11.92
C LEU A 141 -2.62 7.44 -12.29
N GLY A 142 -3.16 8.29 -11.42
CA GLY A 142 -3.16 9.75 -11.61
C GLY A 142 -1.74 10.35 -11.63
N ALA A 143 -0.82 9.80 -10.80
CA ALA A 143 0.58 10.21 -10.83
C ALA A 143 1.29 9.80 -12.13
N VAL A 144 0.97 8.64 -12.67
CA VAL A 144 1.47 8.21 -14.00
C VAL A 144 0.93 9.13 -15.10
N ASP A 145 -0.36 9.46 -15.07
CA ASP A 145 -0.97 10.40 -16.03
C ASP A 145 -0.29 11.76 -15.96
N TRP A 146 -0.04 12.27 -14.76
CA TRP A 146 0.64 13.53 -14.54
C TRP A 146 2.08 13.50 -15.08
N LEU A 147 2.86 12.46 -14.79
CA LEU A 147 4.23 12.30 -15.33
C LEU A 147 4.23 12.26 -16.86
N ARG A 148 3.28 11.56 -17.47
CA ARG A 148 3.14 11.53 -18.92
C ARG A 148 2.78 12.89 -19.50
N ALA A 149 1.96 13.67 -18.83
CA ALA A 149 1.65 15.06 -19.19
C ALA A 149 2.87 15.99 -19.08
N GLN A 150 3.84 15.66 -18.21
CA GLN A 150 5.15 16.35 -18.17
C GLN A 150 6.12 15.88 -19.28
N GLY A 151 5.71 14.96 -20.15
CA GLY A 151 6.53 14.44 -21.25
C GLY A 151 7.30 13.16 -20.94
N HIS A 152 7.12 12.56 -19.75
CA HIS A 152 7.79 11.30 -19.40
C HIS A 152 7.01 10.10 -19.92
N LEU A 153 7.38 9.61 -21.10
CA LEU A 153 6.73 8.44 -21.71
C LEU A 153 7.16 7.09 -21.10
N ARG A 154 8.25 7.07 -20.35
CA ARG A 154 8.85 5.88 -19.74
C ARG A 154 8.75 6.02 -18.22
N VAL A 155 7.75 5.39 -17.63
CA VAL A 155 7.46 5.48 -16.20
C VAL A 155 7.74 4.14 -15.52
N GLY A 156 8.58 4.18 -14.48
CA GLY A 156 8.73 3.11 -13.52
C GLY A 156 8.10 3.47 -12.18
N VAL A 157 7.77 2.47 -11.38
CA VAL A 157 7.23 2.68 -10.03
C VAL A 157 8.08 1.94 -9.01
N LEU A 158 8.42 2.61 -7.92
CA LEU A 158 9.05 2.04 -6.73
C LEU A 158 8.08 2.17 -5.57
N GLY A 159 7.53 1.06 -5.12
CA GLY A 159 6.60 1.01 -4.00
C GLY A 159 7.16 0.28 -2.79
N ALA A 160 6.76 0.71 -1.58
CA ALA A 160 7.14 0.06 -0.33
C ALA A 160 5.89 -0.44 0.43
N SER A 161 5.88 -1.70 0.90
CA SER A 161 4.81 -2.33 1.68
C SER A 161 3.44 -2.19 0.97
N MET A 162 2.47 -1.52 1.61
CA MET A 162 1.18 -1.20 0.98
C MET A 162 1.37 -0.47 -0.37
N GLY A 163 2.35 0.43 -0.48
CA GLY A 163 2.67 1.10 -1.73
C GLY A 163 3.17 0.14 -2.82
N ALA A 164 3.94 -0.88 -2.45
CA ALA A 164 4.38 -1.94 -3.36
C ALA A 164 3.19 -2.77 -3.88
N SER A 165 2.30 -3.16 -2.97
CA SER A 165 1.07 -3.88 -3.30
C SER A 165 0.13 -3.02 -4.16
N THR A 166 0.00 -1.72 -3.84
CA THR A 166 -0.76 -0.74 -4.64
C THR A 166 -0.18 -0.57 -6.04
N ALA A 167 1.15 -0.53 -6.16
CA ALA A 167 1.85 -0.42 -7.44
C ALA A 167 1.63 -1.65 -8.33
N LEU A 168 1.60 -2.87 -7.76
CA LEU A 168 1.25 -4.09 -8.48
C LEU A 168 -0.19 -4.04 -9.03
N LEU A 169 -1.14 -3.58 -8.19
CA LEU A 169 -2.54 -3.40 -8.61
C LEU A 169 -2.64 -2.36 -9.74
N ALA A 170 -1.99 -1.21 -9.59
CA ALA A 170 -1.98 -0.16 -10.61
C ALA A 170 -1.33 -0.60 -11.91
N ALA A 171 -0.22 -1.35 -11.83
CA ALA A 171 0.48 -1.86 -13.00
C ALA A 171 -0.36 -2.85 -13.82
N ALA A 172 -1.23 -3.64 -13.18
CA ALA A 172 -2.16 -4.52 -13.89
C ALA A 172 -3.17 -3.73 -14.74
N ASP A 173 -3.56 -2.54 -14.28
CA ASP A 173 -4.52 -1.66 -14.96
C ASP A 173 -3.85 -0.70 -15.98
N GLU A 174 -2.50 -0.53 -15.94
CA GLU A 174 -1.81 0.54 -16.65
C GLU A 174 -0.54 0.04 -17.38
N PRO A 175 -0.62 -0.14 -18.70
CA PRO A 175 0.54 -0.55 -19.50
C PRO A 175 1.68 0.48 -19.56
N ALA A 176 1.40 1.77 -19.29
CA ALA A 176 2.42 2.83 -19.27
C ALA A 176 3.39 2.72 -18.09
N ILE A 177 3.07 1.91 -17.07
CA ILE A 177 4.03 1.50 -16.04
C ILE A 177 4.92 0.41 -16.65
N LEU A 178 6.11 0.79 -17.09
CA LEU A 178 7.01 -0.09 -17.85
C LEU A 178 7.88 -0.99 -16.99
N ALA A 179 8.17 -0.59 -15.76
CA ALA A 179 9.01 -1.35 -14.83
C ALA A 179 8.56 -1.09 -13.38
N LEU A 180 8.67 -2.10 -12.53
CA LEU A 180 8.19 -2.04 -11.16
C LEU A 180 9.23 -2.57 -10.17
N VAL A 181 9.52 -1.80 -9.12
CA VAL A 181 10.23 -2.27 -7.92
C VAL A 181 9.24 -2.34 -6.78
N ALA A 182 9.04 -3.54 -6.23
CA ALA A 182 8.11 -3.81 -5.13
C ALA A 182 8.87 -4.26 -3.89
N ASP A 183 9.04 -3.36 -2.91
CA ASP A 183 9.69 -3.67 -1.64
C ASP A 183 8.67 -4.10 -0.58
N SER A 184 8.81 -5.31 -0.07
CA SER A 184 8.00 -5.91 0.99
C SER A 184 6.48 -5.92 0.70
N PRO A 185 6.04 -6.28 -0.52
CA PRO A 185 4.63 -6.38 -0.85
C PRO A 185 3.95 -7.53 -0.09
N PHE A 186 2.69 -7.36 0.30
CA PHE A 186 1.85 -8.49 0.68
C PHE A 186 1.19 -9.10 -0.57
N ALA A 187 1.00 -10.42 -0.56
CA ALA A 187 0.44 -11.14 -1.69
C ALA A 187 -1.10 -11.03 -1.75
N ASP A 188 -1.75 -11.11 -0.59
CA ASP A 188 -3.20 -11.13 -0.44
C ASP A 188 -3.59 -10.48 0.89
N PHE A 189 -4.51 -9.51 0.86
CA PHE A 189 -4.90 -8.78 2.06
C PHE A 189 -5.64 -9.66 3.06
N ALA A 190 -6.51 -10.56 2.60
CA ALA A 190 -7.28 -11.42 3.50
C ALA A 190 -6.35 -12.31 4.32
N SER A 191 -5.41 -12.98 3.66
CA SER A 191 -4.39 -13.81 4.32
C SER A 191 -3.48 -13.00 5.24
N MET A 192 -3.07 -11.81 4.82
CA MET A 192 -2.22 -10.92 5.62
C MET A 192 -2.96 -10.48 6.90
N ILE A 193 -4.22 -10.03 6.79
CA ILE A 193 -4.95 -9.55 7.96
C ILE A 193 -5.33 -10.69 8.92
N GLU A 194 -5.64 -11.88 8.44
CA GLU A 194 -5.90 -13.06 9.26
C GLU A 194 -4.66 -13.40 10.13
N ARG A 195 -3.48 -13.43 9.51
CA ARG A 195 -2.22 -13.66 10.24
C ARG A 195 -1.93 -12.58 11.28
N GLN A 196 -2.27 -11.32 10.99
CA GLN A 196 -1.89 -10.17 11.81
C GLN A 196 -2.99 -9.70 12.78
N PHE A 197 -4.24 -10.18 12.63
CA PHE A 197 -5.39 -9.63 13.35
C PHE A 197 -5.19 -9.60 14.87
N ARG A 198 -4.84 -10.75 15.45
CA ARG A 198 -4.63 -10.86 16.90
C ARG A 198 -3.51 -9.96 17.41
N ARG A 199 -2.43 -9.86 16.64
CA ARG A 199 -1.27 -9.02 16.98
C ARG A 199 -1.60 -7.53 16.89
N LEU A 200 -2.40 -7.12 15.91
CA LEU A 200 -2.73 -5.71 15.66
C LEU A 200 -3.90 -5.21 16.51
N SER A 201 -4.89 -6.07 16.78
CA SER A 201 -6.10 -5.71 17.51
C SER A 201 -6.07 -6.10 18.99
N HIS A 202 -5.26 -7.11 19.36
CA HIS A 202 -5.28 -7.79 20.66
C HIS A 202 -6.62 -8.48 20.97
N LEU A 203 -7.44 -8.75 19.95
CA LEU A 203 -8.77 -9.35 20.07
C LEU A 203 -8.80 -10.78 19.51
N PRO A 204 -9.75 -11.62 19.97
CA PRO A 204 -10.03 -12.92 19.38
C PRO A 204 -10.43 -12.81 17.90
N GLY A 205 -10.06 -13.82 17.10
CA GLY A 205 -10.27 -13.83 15.65
C GLY A 205 -11.73 -13.72 15.20
N PHE A 206 -12.70 -14.09 16.05
CA PHE A 206 -14.12 -14.04 15.70
C PHE A 206 -14.66 -12.61 15.49
N PHE A 207 -13.92 -11.56 15.90
CA PHE A 207 -14.25 -10.18 15.58
C PHE A 207 -13.84 -9.77 14.16
N LEU A 208 -12.92 -10.50 13.51
CA LEU A 208 -12.41 -10.13 12.19
C LEU A 208 -13.50 -10.07 11.12
N PRO A 209 -14.40 -11.07 10.97
CA PRO A 209 -15.45 -11.02 9.95
C PRO A 209 -16.37 -9.80 10.10
N GLY A 210 -16.80 -9.51 11.33
CA GLY A 210 -17.63 -8.34 11.63
C GLY A 210 -16.90 -7.02 11.36
N ALA A 211 -15.62 -6.93 11.73
CA ALA A 211 -14.80 -5.75 11.45
C ALA A 211 -14.60 -5.52 9.94
N LEU A 212 -14.38 -6.58 9.15
CA LEU A 212 -14.29 -6.50 7.70
C LEU A 212 -15.61 -6.09 7.04
N ALA A 213 -16.74 -6.64 7.53
CA ALA A 213 -18.07 -6.27 7.03
C ALA A 213 -18.36 -4.77 7.27
N ILE A 214 -18.09 -4.28 8.49
CA ILE A 214 -18.24 -2.85 8.81
C ILE A 214 -17.23 -2.01 8.02
N GLY A 215 -15.99 -2.48 7.86
CA GLY A 215 -14.97 -1.83 7.03
C GLY A 215 -15.46 -1.65 5.58
N ARG A 216 -16.10 -2.67 5.01
CA ARG A 216 -16.74 -2.62 3.68
C ARG A 216 -17.84 -1.56 3.63
N LEU A 217 -18.70 -1.47 4.63
CA LEU A 217 -19.73 -0.42 4.70
C LEU A 217 -19.11 0.97 4.78
N MET A 218 -18.01 1.13 5.51
CA MET A 218 -17.31 2.41 5.67
C MET A 218 -16.55 2.88 4.43
N THR A 219 -15.98 1.94 3.67
CA THR A 219 -15.08 2.24 2.54
C THR A 219 -15.75 2.07 1.18
N GLY A 220 -16.86 1.32 1.12
CA GLY A 220 -17.47 0.87 -0.13
C GLY A 220 -16.70 -0.27 -0.82
N VAL A 221 -15.62 -0.80 -0.20
CA VAL A 221 -14.72 -1.80 -0.78
C VAL A 221 -14.69 -3.06 0.09
N ASP A 222 -14.82 -4.24 -0.52
CA ASP A 222 -14.47 -5.49 0.14
C ASP A 222 -12.94 -5.63 0.17
N LEU A 223 -12.32 -5.34 1.32
CA LEU A 223 -10.87 -5.40 1.47
C LEU A 223 -10.30 -6.80 1.19
N ARG A 224 -11.11 -7.86 1.30
CA ARG A 224 -10.70 -9.24 0.98
C ARG A 224 -10.46 -9.47 -0.50
N SER A 225 -10.97 -8.59 -1.37
CA SER A 225 -10.71 -8.65 -2.82
C SER A 225 -9.36 -8.07 -3.23
N VAL A 226 -8.62 -7.46 -2.31
CA VAL A 226 -7.32 -6.86 -2.59
C VAL A 226 -6.26 -7.97 -2.64
N CYS A 227 -5.89 -8.37 -3.85
CA CYS A 227 -4.97 -9.47 -4.13
C CYS A 227 -3.87 -9.06 -5.12
N PRO A 228 -2.78 -8.43 -4.65
CA PRO A 228 -1.64 -8.06 -5.49
C PRO A 228 -1.00 -9.24 -6.23
N LEU A 229 -1.07 -10.44 -5.66
CA LEU A 229 -0.60 -11.67 -6.31
C LEU A 229 -1.35 -11.97 -7.61
N ALA A 230 -2.67 -11.80 -7.61
CA ALA A 230 -3.47 -11.99 -8.82
C ALA A 230 -3.10 -10.95 -9.90
N SER A 231 -2.87 -9.69 -9.50
CA SER A 231 -2.40 -8.63 -10.40
C SER A 231 -0.99 -8.91 -10.93
N ALA A 232 -0.08 -9.41 -10.08
CA ALA A 232 1.27 -9.79 -10.49
C ALA A 232 1.26 -10.85 -11.61
N ALA A 233 0.34 -11.81 -11.55
CA ALA A 233 0.20 -12.86 -12.57
C ALA A 233 -0.25 -12.32 -13.96
N THR A 234 -0.82 -11.11 -14.02
CA THR A 234 -1.28 -10.50 -15.29
C THR A 234 -0.25 -9.57 -15.93
N LEU A 235 0.90 -9.33 -15.30
CA LEU A 235 1.90 -8.38 -15.80
C LEU A 235 2.64 -8.84 -17.06
N GLY A 236 2.57 -10.13 -17.40
CA GLY A 236 3.23 -10.69 -18.58
C GLY A 236 4.75 -10.57 -18.51
N SER A 237 5.38 -10.06 -19.57
CA SER A 237 6.83 -9.84 -19.64
C SER A 237 7.31 -8.53 -19.02
N ARG A 238 6.44 -7.80 -18.31
CA ARG A 238 6.80 -6.52 -17.67
C ARG A 238 7.85 -6.75 -16.60
N PRO A 239 8.99 -6.02 -16.64
CA PRO A 239 10.03 -6.17 -15.64
C PRO A 239 9.56 -5.82 -14.24
N VAL A 240 9.76 -6.74 -13.31
CA VAL A 240 9.49 -6.55 -11.89
C VAL A 240 10.71 -6.98 -11.07
N LEU A 241 11.10 -6.15 -10.11
CA LEU A 241 12.06 -6.49 -9.06
C LEU A 241 11.32 -6.52 -7.72
N VAL A 242 11.27 -7.68 -7.10
CA VAL A 242 10.74 -7.83 -5.74
C VAL A 242 11.90 -7.81 -4.76
N ILE A 243 11.81 -6.94 -3.75
CA ILE A 243 12.80 -6.83 -2.67
C ILE A 243 12.11 -7.22 -1.36
N HIS A 244 12.78 -7.99 -0.48
CA HIS A 244 12.17 -8.38 0.79
C HIS A 244 13.20 -8.71 1.87
N SER A 245 12.85 -8.40 3.12
CA SER A 245 13.63 -8.79 4.31
C SER A 245 13.29 -10.21 4.72
N GLU A 246 14.26 -11.12 4.81
CA GLU A 246 14.02 -12.53 5.16
C GLU A 246 13.39 -12.70 6.54
N GLY A 247 13.76 -11.85 7.50
CA GLY A 247 13.23 -11.89 8.86
C GLY A 247 11.97 -11.04 9.08
N ASP A 248 11.29 -10.61 8.03
CA ASP A 248 10.06 -9.82 8.14
C ASP A 248 8.95 -10.64 8.83
N ARG A 249 8.56 -10.18 10.02
CA ARG A 249 7.48 -10.80 10.81
C ARG A 249 6.10 -10.19 10.54
N TYR A 250 6.03 -9.11 9.77
CA TYR A 250 4.77 -8.46 9.43
C TYR A 250 4.19 -9.01 8.12
N VAL A 251 5.01 -9.03 7.07
CA VAL A 251 4.71 -9.69 5.80
C VAL A 251 5.76 -10.79 5.59
N PRO A 252 5.39 -12.08 5.59
CA PRO A 252 6.34 -13.16 5.38
C PRO A 252 7.01 -13.08 4.01
N VAL A 253 8.29 -13.46 3.93
CA VAL A 253 9.04 -13.51 2.67
C VAL A 253 8.40 -14.44 1.64
N ASP A 254 7.56 -15.37 2.04
CA ASP A 254 6.82 -16.25 1.15
C ASP A 254 5.79 -15.49 0.29
N ASP A 255 5.26 -14.37 0.77
CA ASP A 255 4.41 -13.47 -0.04
C ASP A 255 5.23 -12.90 -1.21
N ALA A 256 6.46 -12.44 -0.97
CA ALA A 256 7.37 -11.96 -2.02
C ALA A 256 7.78 -13.07 -3.00
N ARG A 257 8.06 -14.26 -2.51
CA ARG A 257 8.35 -15.44 -3.33
C ARG A 257 7.18 -15.83 -4.23
N ALA A 258 5.95 -15.76 -3.71
CA ALA A 258 4.74 -16.04 -4.48
C ALA A 258 4.54 -15.01 -5.61
N ILE A 259 4.68 -13.70 -5.30
CA ILE A 259 4.59 -12.61 -6.27
C ILE A 259 5.68 -12.75 -7.34
N ALA A 260 6.93 -13.02 -6.94
CA ALA A 260 8.03 -13.18 -7.88
C ALA A 260 7.80 -14.36 -8.85
N ARG A 261 7.31 -15.50 -8.35
CA ARG A 261 6.95 -16.64 -9.22
C ARG A 261 5.81 -16.30 -10.18
N ALA A 262 4.78 -15.59 -9.70
CA ALA A 262 3.60 -15.27 -10.50
C ALA A 262 3.89 -14.26 -11.63
N SER A 263 4.80 -13.31 -11.38
CA SER A 263 5.17 -12.26 -12.36
C SER A 263 6.44 -12.56 -13.15
N GLY A 264 7.18 -13.65 -12.86
CA GLY A 264 8.51 -13.88 -13.42
C GLY A 264 9.56 -12.84 -12.95
N ALA A 265 9.35 -12.22 -11.79
CA ALA A 265 10.18 -11.14 -11.29
C ALA A 265 11.57 -11.60 -10.83
N GLU A 266 12.54 -10.69 -10.92
CA GLU A 266 13.76 -10.79 -10.11
C GLU A 266 13.40 -10.71 -8.62
N LEU A 267 13.91 -11.62 -7.80
CA LEU A 267 13.74 -11.58 -6.34
C LEU A 267 15.08 -11.32 -5.67
N TRP A 268 15.12 -10.26 -4.85
CA TRP A 268 16.26 -9.99 -3.98
C TRP A 268 15.82 -9.99 -2.52
N THR A 269 16.34 -10.94 -1.75
CA THR A 269 16.13 -10.99 -0.31
C THR A 269 17.34 -10.46 0.44
N THR A 270 17.10 -9.85 1.59
CA THR A 270 18.14 -9.31 2.48
C THR A 270 18.03 -9.95 3.87
N ALA A 271 19.16 -10.13 4.54
CA ALA A 271 19.23 -10.76 5.88
C ALA A 271 18.68 -9.85 7.01
N THR A 272 17.93 -8.80 6.68
CA THR A 272 17.33 -7.89 7.66
C THR A 272 16.11 -8.51 8.34
N GLN A 273 15.81 -8.05 9.57
CA GLN A 273 14.73 -8.62 10.40
C GLN A 273 13.49 -7.72 10.46
N ARG A 274 13.54 -6.54 9.84
CA ARG A 274 12.48 -5.53 9.90
C ARG A 274 11.67 -5.50 8.62
N HIS A 275 10.37 -5.28 8.75
CA HIS A 275 9.50 -4.95 7.63
C HIS A 275 9.99 -3.67 6.93
N ILE A 276 10.18 -3.72 5.62
CA ILE A 276 10.81 -2.65 4.80
C ILE A 276 12.23 -2.35 5.31
N GLY A 277 12.96 -3.37 5.75
CA GLY A 277 14.29 -3.19 6.35
C GLY A 277 15.44 -3.15 5.34
N SER A 278 15.18 -3.51 4.09
CA SER A 278 16.22 -3.72 3.07
C SER A 278 16.98 -2.44 2.75
N TYR A 279 16.28 -1.31 2.53
CA TYR A 279 16.93 -0.02 2.27
C TYR A 279 17.72 0.49 3.47
N GLY A 280 17.12 0.50 4.66
CA GLY A 280 17.81 0.98 5.87
C GLY A 280 18.99 0.11 6.32
N GLY A 281 18.95 -1.20 6.02
CA GLY A 281 20.05 -2.12 6.33
C GLY A 281 21.18 -2.14 5.31
N HIS A 282 20.88 -1.84 4.04
CA HIS A 282 21.82 -1.94 2.93
C HIS A 282 21.62 -0.80 1.92
N PRO A 283 21.75 0.48 2.32
CA PRO A 283 21.34 1.62 1.50
C PRO A 283 22.07 1.69 0.15
N GLU A 284 23.36 1.44 0.12
CA GLU A 284 24.18 1.49 -1.08
C GLU A 284 23.84 0.34 -2.06
N ALA A 285 23.76 -0.89 -1.55
CA ALA A 285 23.42 -2.04 -2.35
C ALA A 285 21.98 -1.95 -2.90
N TYR A 286 21.07 -1.40 -2.08
CA TYR A 286 19.69 -1.14 -2.49
C TYR A 286 19.63 -0.11 -3.63
N ALA A 287 20.28 1.03 -3.44
CA ALA A 287 20.32 2.09 -4.44
C ALA A 287 20.96 1.60 -5.75
N ALA A 288 22.09 0.92 -5.69
CA ALA A 288 22.76 0.37 -6.86
C ALA A 288 21.85 -0.62 -7.63
N ARG A 289 21.13 -1.49 -6.92
CA ARG A 289 20.22 -2.46 -7.55
C ARG A 289 19.02 -1.79 -8.20
N VAL A 290 18.38 -0.84 -7.50
CA VAL A 290 17.24 -0.07 -8.02
C VAL A 290 17.65 0.75 -9.24
N LEU A 291 18.79 1.44 -9.18
CA LEU A 291 19.35 2.20 -10.29
C LEU A 291 19.63 1.30 -11.50
N THR A 292 20.33 0.18 -11.30
CA THR A 292 20.64 -0.78 -12.38
C THR A 292 19.37 -1.32 -13.01
N PHE A 293 18.36 -1.63 -12.20
CA PHE A 293 17.08 -2.13 -12.68
C PHE A 293 16.37 -1.09 -13.56
N PHE A 294 16.19 0.15 -13.08
CA PHE A 294 15.54 1.18 -13.87
C PHE A 294 16.39 1.61 -15.07
N ASP A 295 17.71 1.62 -14.97
CA ASP A 295 18.59 1.89 -16.11
C ASP A 295 18.38 0.87 -17.24
N ARG A 296 18.34 -0.40 -16.92
CA ARG A 296 18.12 -1.48 -17.89
C ARG A 296 16.74 -1.37 -18.56
N HIS A 297 15.70 -1.02 -17.82
CA HIS A 297 14.33 -1.13 -18.31
C HIS A 297 13.68 0.20 -18.72
N LEU A 298 14.21 1.34 -18.23
CA LEU A 298 13.76 2.67 -18.63
C LEU A 298 14.83 3.48 -19.37
N GLY A 299 16.10 3.07 -19.28
CA GLY A 299 17.25 3.89 -19.67
C GLY A 299 17.60 3.91 -21.15
N ALA A 300 16.94 3.12 -22.02
CA ALA A 300 17.23 3.18 -23.44
C ALA A 300 16.89 4.57 -24.00
N ALA A 301 17.93 5.32 -24.41
CA ALA A 301 17.78 6.61 -25.02
C ALA A 301 16.82 6.51 -26.21
N VAL A 302 15.79 7.37 -26.24
CA VAL A 302 15.13 7.68 -27.50
C VAL A 302 16.19 8.37 -28.34
N SER A 303 16.76 7.65 -29.31
CA SER A 303 17.51 8.28 -30.41
C SER A 303 16.59 9.36 -30.96
N LYS A 304 16.96 10.63 -30.80
CA LYS A 304 16.27 11.72 -31.50
C LYS A 304 16.47 11.43 -32.98
N ALA A 305 15.41 10.98 -33.63
CA ALA A 305 15.32 10.95 -35.08
C ALA A 305 15.24 12.37 -35.62
#